data_a761a54acbb3f7a1caeda15260aa3bb8
#
_entry.id   a761a54acbb3f7a1caeda15260aa3bb8
#
_cell.length_a   1.000
_cell.length_b   1.000
_cell.length_c   1.000
_cell.angle_alpha   90.00
_cell.angle_beta   90.00
_cell.angle_gamma   90.00
#
_symmetry.space_group_name_H-M   'P 1'
#
loop_
_entity.id
_entity.type
_entity.pdbx_description
1 polymer ?
#
loop_
_entity_poly.entity_id
_entity_poly.type
_entity_poly.pdbx_seq_one_letter_code
_entity_poly.pdbx_strand_id
1 'polypeptide(L)'
;DVDELFSILPFEVDFFKKHDYPIHYIGNPCVDAVEAFKRSYTETMSEFCARHALSDKPIVAVLAGSRKQEIKDNLSVMMQVVNKFPACQFVVAGAPAIDKEYYKAFLPSHVKLVFGETYALLSHADAAIVTSGTATLETALFRVPQVVCYYTAAGKVVALLRKLLLKVPYISLVNLIRGKKVVSELVADEMTALNVELELKALLNNKIYR
;
A
#
# COMPACT_ATOMS: atom_id res chain seq x y z
N ASP A 1 -9.37 -33.00 2.66
CA ASP A 1 -8.04 -33.44 2.19
C ASP A 1 -7.66 -32.55 1.00
N VAL A 2 -6.39 -32.21 0.90
CA VAL A 2 -5.84 -31.40 -0.18
C VAL A 2 -4.75 -32.24 -0.84
N ASP A 3 -4.86 -32.49 -2.13
CA ASP A 3 -3.92 -33.35 -2.86
C ASP A 3 -2.62 -32.61 -3.19
N GLU A 4 -2.72 -31.32 -3.57
CA GLU A 4 -1.61 -30.47 -3.94
C GLU A 4 -1.80 -29.06 -3.37
N LEU A 5 -0.73 -28.45 -2.87
CA LEU A 5 -0.72 -27.07 -2.38
C LEU A 5 0.28 -26.24 -3.16
N PHE A 6 -0.20 -25.16 -3.78
CA PHE A 6 0.62 -24.20 -4.51
C PHE A 6 0.73 -22.91 -3.73
N SER A 7 1.95 -22.42 -3.54
CA SER A 7 2.26 -21.18 -2.83
C SER A 7 2.74 -20.11 -3.78
N ILE A 8 2.32 -18.88 -3.49
CA ILE A 8 2.77 -17.66 -4.20
C ILE A 8 3.71 -16.79 -3.36
N LEU A 9 3.95 -17.18 -2.10
CA LEU A 9 4.83 -16.44 -1.19
C LEU A 9 6.02 -17.33 -0.77
N PRO A 10 7.26 -16.86 -0.96
CA PRO A 10 8.44 -17.72 -0.75
C PRO A 10 8.62 -18.19 0.69
N PHE A 11 8.20 -17.42 1.69
CA PHE A 11 8.32 -17.80 3.10
C PHE A 11 7.34 -18.90 3.54
N GLU A 12 6.31 -19.18 2.74
CA GLU A 12 5.36 -20.28 3.01
C GLU A 12 6.02 -21.64 2.84
N VAL A 13 7.01 -21.75 1.97
CA VAL A 13 7.78 -23.00 1.77
C VAL A 13 8.41 -23.47 3.09
N ASP A 14 9.12 -22.56 3.77
CA ASP A 14 9.75 -22.87 5.05
C ASP A 14 8.74 -23.12 6.17
N PHE A 15 7.60 -22.43 6.12
CA PHE A 15 6.52 -22.62 7.07
C PHE A 15 5.91 -24.02 6.96
N PHE A 16 5.48 -24.42 5.76
CA PHE A 16 4.86 -25.73 5.55
C PHE A 16 5.82 -26.88 5.71
N LYS A 17 7.11 -26.69 5.39
CA LYS A 17 8.15 -27.68 5.66
C LYS A 17 8.28 -28.03 7.14
N LYS A 18 8.08 -27.08 8.05
CA LYS A 18 8.07 -27.32 9.50
C LYS A 18 6.86 -28.15 9.99
N HIS A 19 5.85 -28.27 9.15
CA HIS A 19 4.63 -29.04 9.40
C HIS A 19 4.60 -30.35 8.58
N ASP A 20 5.73 -30.74 7.99
CA ASP A 20 5.88 -31.92 7.13
C ASP A 20 4.86 -31.98 5.99
N TYR A 21 4.47 -30.79 5.48
CA TYR A 21 3.52 -30.66 4.38
C TYR A 21 4.23 -30.18 3.11
N PRO A 22 4.21 -30.99 2.01
CA PRO A 22 4.81 -30.58 0.75
C PRO A 22 4.02 -29.46 0.09
N ILE A 23 4.71 -28.41 -0.39
CA ILE A 23 4.10 -27.35 -1.20
C ILE A 23 4.97 -27.01 -2.40
N HIS A 24 4.35 -26.51 -3.44
CA HIS A 24 5.00 -26.06 -4.66
C HIS A 24 4.98 -24.53 -4.74
N TYR A 25 6.15 -23.90 -4.64
CA TYR A 25 6.26 -22.47 -4.88
C TYR A 25 6.28 -22.18 -6.38
N ILE A 26 5.26 -21.46 -6.87
CA ILE A 26 5.07 -21.20 -8.30
C ILE A 26 5.35 -19.73 -8.70
N GLY A 27 5.84 -18.92 -7.78
CA GLY A 27 6.00 -17.48 -7.99
C GLY A 27 4.75 -16.66 -7.63
N ASN A 28 4.86 -15.35 -7.72
CA ASN A 28 3.78 -14.46 -7.34
C ASN A 28 3.17 -13.77 -8.57
N PRO A 29 1.87 -13.94 -8.84
CA PRO A 29 1.20 -13.39 -10.03
C PRO A 29 1.25 -11.85 -10.11
N CYS A 30 1.43 -11.15 -8.98
CA CYS A 30 1.63 -9.70 -9.01
C CYS A 30 2.89 -9.30 -9.77
N VAL A 31 3.94 -10.13 -9.73
CA VAL A 31 5.19 -9.88 -10.48
C VAL A 31 4.88 -9.89 -11.97
N ASP A 32 4.20 -10.93 -12.45
CA ASP A 32 3.87 -11.08 -13.86
C ASP A 32 2.94 -9.94 -14.34
N ALA A 33 1.94 -9.58 -13.53
CA ALA A 33 1.01 -8.49 -13.85
C ALA A 33 1.72 -7.13 -13.95
N VAL A 34 2.60 -6.81 -12.99
CA VAL A 34 3.38 -5.57 -12.98
C VAL A 34 4.35 -5.52 -14.16
N GLU A 35 5.05 -6.62 -14.44
CA GLU A 35 5.99 -6.71 -15.58
C GLU A 35 5.25 -6.58 -16.92
N ALA A 36 4.10 -7.23 -17.08
CA ALA A 36 3.27 -7.12 -18.27
C ALA A 36 2.81 -5.66 -18.48
N PHE A 37 2.35 -5.01 -17.41
CA PHE A 37 1.95 -3.61 -17.47
C PHE A 37 3.13 -2.71 -17.88
N LYS A 38 4.28 -2.83 -17.24
CA LYS A 38 5.47 -2.01 -17.53
C LYS A 38 5.97 -2.14 -18.97
N ARG A 39 5.79 -3.30 -19.59
CA ARG A 39 6.18 -3.51 -21.02
C ARG A 39 5.31 -2.76 -21.99
N SER A 40 4.05 -2.53 -21.66
CA SER A 40 3.05 -1.90 -22.54
C SER A 40 2.74 -0.44 -22.19
N TYR A 41 3.07 -0.01 -20.97
CA TYR A 41 2.74 1.32 -20.49
C TYR A 41 3.78 2.34 -20.94
N THR A 42 3.35 3.31 -21.74
CA THR A 42 4.21 4.33 -22.36
C THR A 42 3.80 5.76 -22.00
N GLU A 43 2.70 5.95 -21.26
CA GLU A 43 2.20 7.26 -20.85
C GLU A 43 3.25 7.98 -20.00
N THR A 44 3.57 9.20 -20.39
CA THR A 44 4.49 10.06 -19.65
C THR A 44 3.84 10.70 -18.44
N MET A 45 4.63 11.17 -17.46
CA MET A 45 4.14 11.94 -16.32
C MET A 45 3.28 13.14 -16.75
N SER A 46 3.68 13.84 -17.79
CA SER A 46 2.95 15.01 -18.30
C SER A 46 1.57 14.64 -18.85
N GLU A 47 1.49 13.54 -19.59
CA GLU A 47 0.22 13.04 -20.14
C GLU A 47 -0.70 12.54 -19.02
N PHE A 48 -0.17 11.80 -18.05
CA PHE A 48 -0.92 11.36 -16.88
C PHE A 48 -1.46 12.56 -16.09
N CYS A 49 -0.62 13.56 -15.82
CA CYS A 49 -1.04 14.77 -15.13
C CYS A 49 -2.12 15.55 -15.89
N ALA A 50 -1.96 15.71 -17.20
CA ALA A 50 -2.94 16.40 -18.04
C ALA A 50 -4.31 15.70 -18.01
N ARG A 51 -4.32 14.36 -18.15
CA ARG A 51 -5.54 13.54 -18.16
C ARG A 51 -6.31 13.58 -16.85
N HIS A 52 -5.61 13.71 -15.72
CA HIS A 52 -6.21 13.76 -14.39
C HIS A 52 -6.36 15.18 -13.81
N ALA A 53 -6.05 16.22 -14.59
CA ALA A 53 -6.03 17.61 -14.14
C ALA A 53 -5.17 17.76 -12.87
N LEU A 54 -3.97 17.18 -12.89
CA LEU A 54 -2.91 17.30 -11.90
C LEU A 54 -1.93 18.40 -12.33
N SER A 55 -1.16 18.90 -11.39
CA SER A 55 -0.03 19.80 -11.65
C SER A 55 1.27 19.00 -11.84
N ASP A 56 2.39 19.69 -11.99
CA ASP A 56 3.73 19.10 -12.04
C ASP A 56 4.36 18.80 -10.65
N LYS A 57 3.53 18.91 -9.60
CA LYS A 57 3.98 18.59 -8.23
C LYS A 57 4.22 17.10 -8.04
N PRO A 58 5.13 16.72 -7.12
CA PRO A 58 5.31 15.32 -6.73
C PRO A 58 3.99 14.67 -6.33
N ILE A 59 3.79 13.43 -6.78
CA ILE A 59 2.57 12.66 -6.52
C ILE A 59 2.78 11.74 -5.31
N VAL A 60 1.87 11.85 -4.35
CA VAL A 60 1.70 10.87 -3.28
C VAL A 60 0.51 9.99 -3.61
N ALA A 61 0.78 8.72 -3.92
CA ALA A 61 -0.27 7.74 -4.15
C ALA A 61 -0.89 7.29 -2.81
N VAL A 62 -2.21 7.15 -2.78
CA VAL A 62 -2.94 6.67 -1.60
C VAL A 62 -3.75 5.43 -1.97
N LEU A 63 -3.39 4.29 -1.38
CA LEU A 63 -4.05 3.01 -1.57
C LEU A 63 -4.71 2.59 -0.25
N ALA A 64 -5.96 3.01 -0.05
CA ALA A 64 -6.64 2.94 1.24
C ALA A 64 -7.33 1.60 1.54
N GLY A 65 -7.19 0.62 0.66
CA GLY A 65 -7.80 -0.71 0.78
C GLY A 65 -8.89 -0.95 -0.25
N SER A 66 -9.49 -2.13 -0.20
CA SER A 66 -10.46 -2.61 -1.18
C SER A 66 -11.88 -2.79 -0.62
N ARG A 67 -12.07 -2.70 0.68
CA ARG A 67 -13.36 -2.87 1.36
C ARG A 67 -13.82 -1.55 1.96
N LYS A 68 -15.14 -1.31 1.97
CA LYS A 68 -15.75 -0.07 2.50
C LYS A 68 -15.23 0.29 3.90
N GLN A 69 -15.15 -0.68 4.82
CA GLN A 69 -14.68 -0.43 6.17
C GLN A 69 -13.19 -0.04 6.20
N GLU A 70 -12.34 -0.74 5.45
CA GLU A 70 -10.91 -0.41 5.33
C GLU A 70 -10.72 1.01 4.79
N ILE A 71 -11.44 1.35 3.72
CA ILE A 71 -11.39 2.68 3.08
C ILE A 71 -11.80 3.76 4.08
N LYS A 72 -12.94 3.58 4.76
CA LYS A 72 -13.43 4.51 5.77
C LYS A 72 -12.39 4.74 6.87
N ASP A 73 -11.88 3.66 7.43
CA ASP A 73 -10.98 3.72 8.59
C ASP A 73 -9.63 4.32 8.20
N ASN A 74 -9.06 3.89 7.08
CA ASN A 74 -7.74 4.33 6.63
C ASN A 74 -7.77 5.76 6.07
N LEU A 75 -8.70 6.09 5.17
CA LEU A 75 -8.79 7.44 4.60
C LEU A 75 -9.02 8.51 5.67
N SER A 76 -9.79 8.19 6.72
CA SER A 76 -10.03 9.12 7.82
C SER A 76 -8.74 9.60 8.50
N VAL A 77 -7.71 8.77 8.54
CA VAL A 77 -6.38 9.13 9.07
C VAL A 77 -5.48 9.68 7.97
N MET A 78 -5.41 9.00 6.82
CA MET A 78 -4.53 9.38 5.71
C MET A 78 -4.80 10.78 5.17
N MET A 79 -6.08 11.21 5.13
CA MET A 79 -6.44 12.55 4.62
C MET A 79 -6.09 13.69 5.57
N GLN A 80 -5.87 13.42 6.85
CA GLN A 80 -5.46 14.46 7.81
C GLN A 80 -4.06 15.02 7.51
N VAL A 81 -3.23 14.28 6.78
CA VAL A 81 -1.86 14.73 6.48
C VAL A 81 -1.76 15.55 5.19
N VAL A 82 -2.77 15.52 4.33
CA VAL A 82 -2.72 16.12 2.99
C VAL A 82 -2.32 17.60 3.05
N ASN A 83 -2.93 18.37 3.94
CA ASN A 83 -2.65 19.80 4.09
C ASN A 83 -1.25 20.12 4.68
N LYS A 84 -0.53 19.10 5.17
CA LYS A 84 0.84 19.25 5.67
C LYS A 84 1.88 19.23 4.54
N PHE A 85 1.48 18.80 3.34
CA PHE A 85 2.35 18.67 2.17
C PHE A 85 1.83 19.50 0.98
N PRO A 86 1.79 20.85 1.08
CA PRO A 86 1.26 21.71 0.02
C PRO A 86 2.11 21.69 -1.27
N ALA A 87 3.36 21.25 -1.17
CA ALA A 87 4.25 21.05 -2.32
C ALA A 87 3.99 19.74 -3.06
N CYS A 88 3.15 18.84 -2.54
CA CYS A 88 2.77 17.58 -3.17
C CYS A 88 1.30 17.61 -3.59
N GLN A 89 0.94 16.67 -4.43
CA GLN A 89 -0.46 16.37 -4.77
C GLN A 89 -0.77 14.92 -4.41
N PHE A 90 -1.97 14.70 -3.86
CA PHE A 90 -2.41 13.40 -3.42
C PHE A 90 -3.41 12.82 -4.40
N VAL A 91 -3.19 11.57 -4.80
CA VAL A 91 -4.07 10.84 -5.71
C VAL A 91 -4.45 9.51 -5.08
N VAL A 92 -5.74 9.30 -4.90
CA VAL A 92 -6.30 8.07 -4.32
C VAL A 92 -6.60 7.08 -5.44
N ALA A 93 -6.11 5.86 -5.32
CA ALA A 93 -6.54 4.74 -6.15
C ALA A 93 -7.83 4.16 -5.59
N GLY A 94 -8.94 4.36 -6.27
CA GLY A 94 -10.25 3.82 -5.90
C GLY A 94 -10.36 2.35 -6.23
N ALA A 95 -10.91 1.56 -5.29
CA ALA A 95 -11.20 0.15 -5.51
C ALA A 95 -12.35 -0.01 -6.53
N PRO A 96 -12.21 -0.87 -7.56
CA PRO A 96 -13.19 -0.97 -8.64
C PRO A 96 -14.62 -1.33 -8.19
N ALA A 97 -14.73 -2.06 -7.07
CA ALA A 97 -16.02 -2.49 -6.51
C ALA A 97 -16.71 -1.43 -5.62
N ILE A 98 -16.10 -0.25 -5.44
CA ILE A 98 -16.61 0.79 -4.53
C ILE A 98 -16.93 2.06 -5.33
N ASP A 99 -18.16 2.56 -5.14
CA ASP A 99 -18.63 3.73 -5.86
C ASP A 99 -17.85 5.01 -5.54
N LYS A 100 -17.66 5.86 -6.53
CA LYS A 100 -17.01 7.17 -6.40
C LYS A 100 -17.66 8.03 -5.30
N GLU A 101 -18.97 7.99 -5.18
CA GLU A 101 -19.72 8.74 -4.16
C GLU A 101 -19.31 8.36 -2.73
N TYR A 102 -18.98 7.08 -2.51
CA TYR A 102 -18.50 6.64 -1.21
C TYR A 102 -17.20 7.35 -0.79
N TYR A 103 -16.29 7.54 -1.74
CA TYR A 103 -15.03 8.24 -1.49
C TYR A 103 -15.19 9.72 -1.20
N LYS A 104 -16.18 10.39 -1.82
CA LYS A 104 -16.41 11.82 -1.66
C LYS A 104 -16.62 12.25 -0.21
N ALA A 105 -17.14 11.35 0.62
CA ALA A 105 -17.34 11.62 2.04
C ALA A 105 -16.03 11.79 2.84
N PHE A 106 -14.91 11.36 2.29
CA PHE A 106 -13.62 11.34 2.97
C PHE A 106 -12.57 12.24 2.33
N LEU A 107 -12.74 12.55 1.03
CA LEU A 107 -11.71 13.23 0.26
C LEU A 107 -11.87 14.76 0.30
N PRO A 108 -10.81 15.51 0.67
CA PRO A 108 -10.75 16.94 0.41
C PRO A 108 -10.91 17.23 -1.10
N SER A 109 -11.49 18.37 -1.45
CA SER A 109 -11.81 18.71 -2.85
C SER A 109 -10.60 18.77 -3.79
N HIS A 110 -9.42 19.02 -3.27
CA HIS A 110 -8.17 19.08 -4.04
C HIS A 110 -7.46 17.70 -4.17
N VAL A 111 -7.94 16.67 -3.49
CA VAL A 111 -7.42 15.30 -3.63
C VAL A 111 -8.12 14.63 -4.82
N LYS A 112 -7.33 14.05 -5.72
CA LYS A 112 -7.85 13.37 -6.90
C LYS A 112 -8.14 11.91 -6.59
N LEU A 113 -9.10 11.34 -7.32
CA LEU A 113 -9.51 9.94 -7.23
C LEU A 113 -9.52 9.34 -8.63
N VAL A 114 -8.78 8.25 -8.80
CA VAL A 114 -8.69 7.50 -10.05
C VAL A 114 -9.16 6.06 -9.85
N PHE A 115 -9.74 5.44 -10.87
CA PHE A 115 -10.21 4.06 -10.84
C PHE A 115 -9.61 3.24 -11.98
N GLY A 116 -9.26 1.98 -11.68
CA GLY A 116 -8.69 1.08 -12.69
C GLY A 116 -7.27 1.44 -13.14
N GLU A 117 -6.64 2.41 -12.49
CA GLU A 117 -5.37 3.00 -12.91
C GLU A 117 -4.29 2.96 -11.82
N THR A 118 -4.38 2.01 -10.90
CA THR A 118 -3.41 1.89 -9.80
C THR A 118 -1.98 1.78 -10.30
N TYR A 119 -1.74 1.00 -11.34
CA TYR A 119 -0.40 0.82 -11.89
C TYR A 119 0.11 2.06 -12.64
N ALA A 120 -0.76 2.75 -13.37
CA ALA A 120 -0.42 4.05 -13.97
C ALA A 120 -0.05 5.07 -12.89
N LEU A 121 -0.86 5.17 -11.83
CA LEU A 121 -0.56 6.03 -10.69
C LEU A 121 0.78 5.68 -10.03
N LEU A 122 1.04 4.40 -9.77
CA LEU A 122 2.30 3.95 -9.16
C LEU A 122 3.51 4.18 -10.08
N SER A 123 3.34 4.18 -11.40
CA SER A 123 4.41 4.49 -12.34
C SER A 123 4.91 5.92 -12.23
N HIS A 124 4.09 6.82 -11.69
CA HIS A 124 4.38 8.26 -11.60
C HIS A 124 4.44 8.77 -10.16
N ALA A 125 4.26 7.91 -9.15
CA ALA A 125 4.25 8.32 -7.76
C ALA A 125 5.67 8.47 -7.18
N ASP A 126 5.88 9.55 -6.44
CA ASP A 126 7.13 9.81 -5.70
C ASP A 126 7.18 9.12 -4.33
N ALA A 127 6.01 8.93 -3.72
CA ALA A 127 5.81 8.18 -2.48
C ALA A 127 4.40 7.60 -2.43
N ALA A 128 4.16 6.68 -1.51
CA ALA A 128 2.84 6.10 -1.31
C ALA A 128 2.48 5.89 0.16
N ILE A 129 1.20 6.05 0.47
CA ILE A 129 0.57 5.64 1.73
C ILE A 129 -0.33 4.45 1.39
N VAL A 130 0.00 3.27 1.91
CA VAL A 130 -0.58 2.02 1.43
C VAL A 130 -1.17 1.21 2.58
N THR A 131 -2.43 0.80 2.45
CA THR A 131 -3.03 -0.17 3.38
C THR A 131 -2.38 -1.54 3.21
N SER A 132 -2.11 -2.21 4.33
CA SER A 132 -1.52 -3.56 4.31
C SER A 132 -2.35 -4.53 3.46
N GLY A 133 -1.66 -5.28 2.61
CA GLY A 133 -2.22 -6.24 1.65
C GLY A 133 -1.33 -6.38 0.42
N THR A 134 -1.88 -6.95 -0.65
CA THR A 134 -1.19 -7.15 -1.94
C THR A 134 -0.65 -5.83 -2.52
N ALA A 135 -1.35 -4.73 -2.30
CA ALA A 135 -0.96 -3.40 -2.74
C ALA A 135 0.45 -2.98 -2.26
N THR A 136 0.90 -3.47 -1.10
CA THR A 136 2.26 -3.18 -0.62
C THR A 136 3.34 -3.83 -1.50
N LEU A 137 3.08 -5.03 -2.00
CA LEU A 137 3.97 -5.72 -2.92
C LEU A 137 3.98 -5.05 -4.29
N GLU A 138 2.81 -4.72 -4.82
CA GLU A 138 2.67 -3.99 -6.09
C GLU A 138 3.42 -2.66 -6.04
N THR A 139 3.22 -1.86 -4.99
CA THR A 139 3.93 -0.59 -4.77
C THR A 139 5.45 -0.77 -4.75
N ALA A 140 5.94 -1.83 -4.09
CA ALA A 140 7.38 -2.14 -4.05
C ALA A 140 7.90 -2.59 -5.43
N LEU A 141 7.12 -3.33 -6.20
CA LEU A 141 7.49 -3.74 -7.57
C LEU A 141 7.60 -2.53 -8.51
N PHE A 142 6.82 -1.47 -8.29
CA PHE A 142 6.98 -0.17 -8.96
C PHE A 142 8.14 0.65 -8.38
N ARG A 143 8.83 0.18 -7.32
CA ARG A 143 9.90 0.89 -6.62
C ARG A 143 9.47 2.22 -6.02
N VAL A 144 8.21 2.35 -5.66
CA VAL A 144 7.69 3.54 -4.98
C VAL A 144 7.95 3.42 -3.48
N PRO A 145 8.65 4.39 -2.87
CA PRO A 145 8.83 4.44 -1.43
C PRO A 145 7.47 4.53 -0.73
N GLN A 146 7.26 3.72 0.32
CA GLN A 146 5.94 3.60 0.91
C GLN A 146 5.97 3.55 2.43
N VAL A 147 4.92 4.07 3.06
CA VAL A 147 4.54 3.78 4.42
C VAL A 147 3.31 2.87 4.42
N VAL A 148 3.40 1.76 5.12
CA VAL A 148 2.30 0.80 5.23
C VAL A 148 1.45 1.13 6.45
N CYS A 149 0.15 1.25 6.23
CA CYS A 149 -0.83 1.62 7.24
C CYS A 149 -1.82 0.48 7.46
N TYR A 150 -2.17 0.23 8.71
CA TYR A 150 -3.21 -0.70 9.07
C TYR A 150 -3.99 -0.18 10.27
N TYR A 151 -5.12 0.45 10.00
CA TYR A 151 -6.02 0.92 11.06
C TYR A 151 -6.93 -0.19 11.56
N THR A 152 -7.21 -0.18 12.85
CA THR A 152 -8.28 -0.99 13.46
C THR A 152 -8.89 -0.26 14.63
N ALA A 153 -10.21 -0.21 14.69
CA ALA A 153 -10.95 0.43 15.77
C ALA A 153 -10.66 -0.18 17.18
N ALA A 154 -10.25 -1.46 17.19
CA ALA A 154 -9.82 -2.17 18.40
C ALA A 154 -8.31 -2.05 18.66
N GLY A 155 -7.66 -1.01 18.17
CA GLY A 155 -6.20 -0.84 18.07
C GLY A 155 -5.40 -1.30 19.29
N LYS A 156 -5.76 -0.85 20.49
CA LYS A 156 -5.03 -1.23 21.72
C LYS A 156 -5.17 -2.72 22.05
N VAL A 157 -6.36 -3.29 21.85
CA VAL A 157 -6.61 -4.72 22.12
C VAL A 157 -5.91 -5.58 21.07
N VAL A 158 -5.99 -5.18 19.81
CA VAL A 158 -5.30 -5.88 18.70
C VAL A 158 -3.79 -5.78 18.84
N ALA A 159 -3.25 -4.62 19.22
CA ALA A 159 -1.81 -4.46 19.49
C ALA A 159 -1.33 -5.38 20.61
N LEU A 160 -2.12 -5.51 21.68
CA LEU A 160 -1.82 -6.40 22.81
C LEU A 160 -1.90 -7.88 22.39
N LEU A 161 -2.97 -8.26 21.69
CA LEU A 161 -3.16 -9.63 21.18
C LEU A 161 -2.11 -10.01 20.13
N ARG A 162 -1.71 -9.07 19.28
CA ARG A 162 -0.62 -9.27 18.32
C ARG A 162 0.69 -9.62 19.01
N LYS A 163 1.06 -8.89 20.07
CA LYS A 163 2.27 -9.17 20.85
C LYS A 163 2.22 -10.53 21.55
N LEU A 164 1.02 -11.00 21.93
CA LEU A 164 0.83 -12.24 22.69
C LEU A 164 0.60 -13.46 21.79
N LEU A 165 -0.14 -13.32 20.69
CA LEU A 165 -0.64 -14.43 19.88
C LEU A 165 -0.01 -14.56 18.50
N LEU A 166 0.36 -13.44 17.86
CA LEU A 166 0.94 -13.47 16.53
C LEU A 166 2.46 -13.39 16.61
N LYS A 167 3.11 -14.52 16.41
CA LYS A 167 4.57 -14.64 16.24
C LYS A 167 5.09 -14.06 14.91
N VAL A 168 4.26 -13.29 14.18
CA VAL A 168 4.62 -12.74 12.88
C VAL A 168 5.17 -11.33 13.12
N PRO A 169 6.45 -11.06 12.79
CA PRO A 169 7.10 -9.78 13.08
C PRO A 169 6.58 -8.62 12.20
N TYR A 170 5.98 -8.93 11.05
CA TYR A 170 5.55 -7.95 10.04
C TYR A 170 4.14 -8.23 9.55
N ILE A 171 3.49 -7.21 8.97
CA ILE A 171 2.15 -7.30 8.37
C ILE A 171 2.15 -7.07 6.85
N SER A 172 3.15 -6.37 6.31
CA SER A 172 3.27 -6.16 4.88
C SER A 172 3.95 -7.33 4.19
N LEU A 173 3.48 -7.67 3.00
CA LEU A 173 4.13 -8.72 2.18
C LEU A 173 5.58 -8.38 1.87
N VAL A 174 5.91 -7.10 1.72
CA VAL A 174 7.30 -6.65 1.46
C VAL A 174 8.25 -7.05 2.59
N ASN A 175 7.89 -6.72 3.84
CA ASN A 175 8.73 -7.06 4.99
C ASN A 175 8.75 -8.57 5.26
N LEU A 176 7.60 -9.26 5.10
CA LEU A 176 7.50 -10.72 5.24
C LEU A 176 8.39 -11.45 4.22
N ILE A 177 8.33 -11.09 2.95
CA ILE A 177 9.14 -11.70 1.88
C ILE A 177 10.63 -11.43 2.12
N ARG A 178 10.99 -10.23 2.61
CA ARG A 178 12.39 -9.88 2.89
C ARG A 178 12.90 -10.41 4.23
N GLY A 179 12.02 -10.89 5.12
CA GLY A 179 12.37 -11.35 6.47
C GLY A 179 12.95 -10.25 7.37
N LYS A 180 12.84 -8.98 6.98
CA LYS A 180 13.33 -7.81 7.71
C LYS A 180 12.50 -6.56 7.39
N LYS A 181 12.58 -5.55 8.28
CA LYS A 181 11.96 -4.24 8.04
C LYS A 181 12.67 -3.54 6.88
N VAL A 182 11.98 -3.37 5.75
CA VAL A 182 12.41 -2.56 4.59
C VAL A 182 11.45 -1.42 4.31
N VAL A 183 10.22 -1.50 4.80
CA VAL A 183 9.23 -0.41 4.79
C VAL A 183 8.69 -0.21 6.21
N SER A 184 8.35 1.03 6.55
CA SER A 184 7.69 1.31 7.83
C SER A 184 6.26 0.83 7.83
N GLU A 185 5.85 0.21 8.95
CA GLU A 185 4.50 -0.28 9.19
C GLU A 185 3.91 0.46 10.39
N LEU A 186 2.86 1.22 10.16
CA LEU A 186 2.08 1.90 11.20
C LEU A 186 0.81 1.09 11.47
N VAL A 187 0.79 0.39 12.59
CA VAL A 187 -0.26 -0.60 12.89
C VAL A 187 -1.04 -0.19 14.11
N ALA A 188 -2.35 -0.25 14.00
CA ALA A 188 -3.28 -0.04 15.10
C ALA A 188 -3.07 1.34 15.78
N ASP A 189 -2.55 1.39 17.00
CA ASP A 189 -2.30 2.61 17.76
C ASP A 189 -1.13 3.46 17.20
N GLU A 190 -0.25 2.89 16.39
CA GLU A 190 0.81 3.61 15.68
C GLU A 190 0.28 4.33 14.42
N MET A 191 -0.88 3.94 13.88
CA MET A 191 -1.48 4.60 12.74
C MET A 191 -2.17 5.90 13.14
N THR A 192 -1.38 6.92 13.37
CA THR A 192 -1.82 8.29 13.65
C THR A 192 -1.43 9.24 12.52
N ALA A 193 -2.14 10.34 12.38
CA ALA A 193 -1.79 11.37 11.38
C ALA A 193 -0.35 11.88 11.58
N LEU A 194 0.10 12.03 12.82
CA LEU A 194 1.46 12.46 13.12
C LEU A 194 2.51 11.46 12.61
N ASN A 195 2.32 10.18 12.87
CA ASN A 195 3.28 9.15 12.43
C ASN A 195 3.29 9.01 10.90
N VAL A 196 2.12 9.07 10.25
CA VAL A 196 2.02 9.09 8.78
C VAL A 196 2.74 10.32 8.20
N GLU A 197 2.57 11.50 8.82
CA GLU A 197 3.28 12.73 8.43
C GLU A 197 4.80 12.57 8.53
N LEU A 198 5.30 12.07 9.65
CA LEU A 198 6.74 11.89 9.89
C LEU A 198 7.36 10.91 8.89
N GLU A 199 6.74 9.76 8.66
CA GLU A 199 7.21 8.77 7.70
C GLU A 199 7.17 9.31 6.26
N LEU A 200 6.06 9.92 5.86
CA LEU A 200 5.94 10.50 4.52
C LEU A 200 6.98 11.62 4.29
N LYS A 201 7.23 12.45 5.29
CA LYS A 201 8.27 13.47 5.23
C LYS A 201 9.67 12.87 5.06
N ALA A 202 9.96 11.77 5.75
CA ALA A 202 11.21 11.05 5.58
C ALA A 202 11.36 10.45 4.18
N LEU A 203 10.30 9.82 3.65
CA LEU A 203 10.28 9.25 2.29
C LEU A 203 10.46 10.32 1.20
N LEU A 204 9.90 11.51 1.36
CA LEU A 204 9.99 12.57 0.35
C LEU A 204 11.32 13.32 0.38
N ASN A 205 11.93 13.52 1.57
CA ASN A 205 13.06 14.44 1.74
C ASN A 205 14.40 13.75 2.02
N ASN A 206 14.41 12.49 2.43
CA ASN A 206 15.65 11.79 2.79
C ASN A 206 15.98 10.70 1.77
N LYS A 207 16.93 10.99 0.87
CA LYS A 207 17.38 10.05 -0.18
C LYS A 207 18.02 8.76 0.36
N ILE A 208 18.58 8.79 1.58
CA ILE A 208 19.18 7.60 2.20
C ILE A 208 18.11 6.71 2.82
N TYR A 209 17.05 7.31 3.35
CA TYR A 209 15.91 6.59 3.94
C TYR A 209 15.00 5.94 2.88
N ARG A 210 14.88 6.59 1.74
CA ARG A 210 14.07 6.21 0.58
C ARG A 210 14.60 4.93 -0.17
#